data_2e7b870842e36fe9dd72baa07c0d2b95
#
_entry.id   2e7b870842e36fe9dd72baa07c0d2b95
#
_cell.length_a   1.000
_cell.length_b   1.000
_cell.length_c   1.000
_cell.angle_alpha   90.00
_cell.angle_beta   90.00
_cell.angle_gamma   90.00
#
_symmetry.space_group_name_H-M   'P 1'
#
loop_
_entity.id
_entity.type
_entity.pdbx_description
1 polymer ?
#
loop_
_entity_poly.entity_id
_entity_poly.type
_entity_poly.pdbx_seq_one_letter_code
_entity_poly.pdbx_strand_id
1 'polypeptide(L)' 'MDKKEQLEKQISSMKKIREDLGMNRTEFSNYIGIPLRTLEEWEAGRRQMPEYVLRLIAYYTRMERLIKKNGIKLEEEE' A
#
# COMPACT_ATOMS: atom_id res chain seq x y z
N MET A 1 0.23 21.02 11.10
CA MET A 1 1.19 20.30 10.26
C MET A 1 1.05 20.75 8.81
N ASP A 2 2.16 20.95 8.17
CA ASP A 2 2.22 21.38 6.79
C ASP A 2 1.69 20.29 5.85
N LYS A 3 0.89 20.67 4.87
CA LYS A 3 0.36 19.73 3.90
C LYS A 3 1.47 19.01 3.14
N LYS A 4 2.56 19.72 2.86
CA LYS A 4 3.69 19.16 2.16
C LYS A 4 4.35 18.06 2.97
N GLU A 5 4.54 18.28 4.25
CA GLU A 5 5.12 17.26 5.12
C GLU A 5 4.22 16.04 5.21
N GLN A 6 2.93 16.26 5.29
CA GLN A 6 1.98 15.18 5.37
C GLN A 6 2.00 14.33 4.10
N LEU A 7 2.07 15.00 2.95
CA LEU A 7 2.14 14.31 1.67
C LEU A 7 3.42 13.49 1.57
N GLU A 8 4.54 14.05 1.99
CA GLU A 8 5.81 13.33 1.96
C GLU A 8 5.78 12.10 2.84
N LYS A 9 5.16 12.21 4.00
CA LYS A 9 5.02 11.06 4.89
C LYS A 9 4.18 9.97 4.27
N GLN A 10 3.10 10.35 3.60
CA GLN A 10 2.23 9.39 2.94
C GLN A 10 2.97 8.66 1.84
N ILE A 11 3.74 9.39 1.06
CA ILE A 11 4.53 8.80 -0.03
C ILE A 11 5.55 7.83 0.53
N SER A 12 6.29 8.26 1.54
CA SER A 12 7.33 7.42 2.16
C SER A 12 6.72 6.16 2.76
N SER A 13 5.59 6.28 3.44
CA SER A 13 4.93 5.14 4.07
C SER A 13 4.48 4.12 3.02
N MET A 14 3.90 4.61 1.94
CA MET A 14 3.42 3.71 0.89
C MET A 14 4.57 3.00 0.21
N LYS A 15 5.65 3.73 -0.09
CA LYS A 15 6.82 3.12 -0.71
C LYS A 15 7.43 2.07 0.19
N LYS A 16 7.50 2.34 1.48
CA LYS A 16 8.06 1.39 2.43
C LYS A 16 7.22 0.12 2.49
N ILE A 17 5.91 0.26 2.51
CA ILE A 17 5.01 -0.90 2.52
C ILE A 17 5.24 -1.73 1.26
N ARG A 18 5.32 -1.07 0.11
CA ARG A 18 5.53 -1.76 -1.16
C ARG A 18 6.87 -2.50 -1.16
N GLU A 19 7.92 -1.83 -0.69
CA GLU A 19 9.25 -2.43 -0.64
C GLU A 19 9.33 -3.58 0.33
N ASP A 20 8.64 -3.46 1.46
CA ASP A 20 8.60 -4.54 2.45
C ASP A 20 7.95 -5.80 1.88
N LEU A 21 7.01 -5.61 0.95
CA LEU A 21 6.35 -6.74 0.28
C LEU A 21 7.18 -7.28 -0.89
N GLY A 22 8.25 -6.58 -1.26
CA GLY A 22 9.09 -6.99 -2.36
C GLY A 22 8.42 -6.83 -3.72
N MET A 23 7.54 -5.86 -3.84
CA MET A 23 6.78 -5.64 -5.07
C MET A 23 7.24 -4.40 -5.81
N ASN A 24 7.21 -4.46 -7.14
CA ASN A 24 7.37 -3.25 -7.92
C ASN A 24 6.00 -2.57 -8.01
N ARG A 25 5.93 -1.42 -8.68
CA ARG A 25 4.68 -0.65 -8.73
C ARG A 25 3.56 -1.40 -9.44
N THR A 26 3.90 -2.09 -10.52
CA THR A 26 2.89 -2.84 -11.27
C THR A 26 2.31 -3.96 -10.42
N GLU A 27 3.17 -4.70 -9.75
CA GLU A 27 2.71 -5.78 -8.88
C GLU A 27 1.86 -5.24 -7.74
N PHE A 28 2.32 -4.14 -7.16
CA PHE A 28 1.61 -3.53 -6.06
C PHE A 28 0.24 -2.99 -6.48
N SER A 29 0.16 -2.38 -7.67
CA SER A 29 -1.11 -1.86 -8.17
C SER A 29 -2.12 -2.99 -8.34
N ASN A 30 -1.67 -4.13 -8.83
CA ASN A 30 -2.53 -5.30 -8.97
C ASN A 30 -2.96 -5.85 -7.61
N TYR A 31 -2.03 -5.87 -6.68
CA TYR A 31 -2.29 -6.41 -5.35
C TYR A 31 -3.37 -5.61 -4.62
N ILE A 32 -3.29 -4.29 -4.66
CA ILE A 32 -4.23 -3.44 -3.92
C ILE A 32 -5.42 -2.99 -4.77
N GLY A 33 -5.42 -3.31 -6.06
CA GLY A 33 -6.54 -2.96 -6.94
C GLY A 33 -6.64 -1.49 -7.29
N ILE A 34 -5.51 -0.79 -7.34
CA ILE A 34 -5.46 0.62 -7.70
C ILE A 34 -4.74 0.75 -9.04
N PRO A 35 -5.27 1.56 -9.98
CA PRO A 35 -4.61 1.70 -11.28
C PRO A 35 -3.16 2.15 -11.13
N LEU A 36 -2.29 1.57 -11.93
CA LEU A 36 -0.87 1.87 -11.88
C LEU A 36 -0.60 3.36 -12.04
N ARG A 37 -1.32 4.01 -12.94
CA ARG A 37 -1.14 5.43 -13.17
C ARG A 37 -1.43 6.25 -11.92
N THR A 38 -2.49 5.89 -11.20
CA THR A 38 -2.84 6.57 -9.97
C THR A 38 -1.75 6.39 -8.93
N LEU A 39 -1.25 5.17 -8.82
CA LEU A 39 -0.17 4.86 -7.89
C LEU A 39 1.08 5.68 -8.21
N GLU A 40 1.41 5.76 -9.49
CA GLU A 40 2.57 6.53 -9.92
C GLU A 40 2.42 8.02 -9.58
N GLU A 41 1.22 8.55 -9.77
CA GLU A 41 0.97 9.97 -9.45
C GLU A 41 1.09 10.24 -7.96
N TRP A 42 0.61 9.29 -7.15
CA TRP A 42 0.75 9.42 -5.71
C TRP A 42 2.22 9.39 -5.30
N GLU A 43 2.99 8.45 -5.83
CA GLU A 43 4.40 8.32 -5.48
C GLU A 43 5.23 9.49 -5.99
N ALA A 44 4.80 10.10 -7.08
CA ALA A 44 5.48 11.26 -7.62
C ALA A 44 5.09 12.57 -6.94
N GLY A 45 4.09 12.52 -6.06
CA GLY A 45 3.62 13.70 -5.35
C GLY A 45 2.76 14.62 -6.17
N ARG A 46 2.28 14.18 -7.33
CA ARG A 46 1.42 15.00 -8.18
C ARG A 46 -0.01 15.02 -7.72
N ARG A 47 -0.41 14.03 -6.95
CA ARG A 47 -1.77 13.89 -6.47
C ARG A 47 -1.71 13.41 -5.03
N GLN A 48 -2.54 14.02 -4.19
CA GLN A 48 -2.58 13.64 -2.79
C GLN A 48 -3.39 12.36 -2.61
N MET A 49 -2.81 11.41 -1.90
CA MET A 49 -3.50 10.16 -1.58
C MET A 49 -4.50 10.43 -0.46
N PRO A 50 -5.74 9.91 -0.59
CA PRO A 50 -6.67 10.00 0.53
C PRO A 50 -6.11 9.25 1.73
N GLU A 51 -6.28 9.85 2.90
CA GLU A 51 -5.70 9.28 4.11
C GLU A 51 -6.18 7.87 4.40
N TYR A 52 -7.46 7.61 4.15
CA TYR A 52 -8.01 6.28 4.44
C TYR A 52 -7.41 5.19 3.54
N VAL A 53 -6.92 5.57 2.36
CA VAL A 53 -6.31 4.59 1.46
C VAL A 53 -5.04 4.02 2.08
N LEU A 54 -4.21 4.89 2.65
CA LEU A 54 -2.99 4.45 3.30
C LEU A 54 -3.29 3.52 4.46
N ARG A 55 -4.32 3.84 5.23
CA ARG A 55 -4.73 2.99 6.34
C ARG A 55 -5.17 1.61 5.86
N LEU A 56 -5.92 1.58 4.76
CA LEU A 56 -6.38 0.31 4.21
C LEU A 56 -5.21 -0.53 3.70
N ILE A 57 -4.27 0.11 3.02
CA ILE A 57 -3.10 -0.59 2.52
C ILE A 57 -2.30 -1.17 3.68
N ALA A 58 -2.09 -0.39 4.71
CA ALA A 58 -1.35 -0.85 5.89
C ALA A 58 -2.07 -2.01 6.57
N TYR A 59 -3.38 -1.93 6.64
CA TYR A 59 -4.18 -2.98 7.26
C TYR A 59 -4.08 -4.29 6.47
N TYR A 60 -4.21 -4.22 5.14
CA TYR A 60 -4.10 -5.40 4.30
C TYR A 60 -2.75 -6.07 4.43
N THR A 61 -1.69 -5.28 4.38
CA THR A 61 -0.35 -5.87 4.46
C THR A 61 -0.09 -6.47 5.83
N ARG A 62 -0.62 -5.85 6.87
CA ARG A 62 -0.49 -6.37 8.22
C ARG A 62 -1.21 -7.70 8.37
N MET A 63 -2.43 -7.77 7.85
CA MET A 63 -3.23 -9.00 7.90
C MET A 63 -2.54 -10.13 7.15
N GLU A 64 -2.01 -9.81 5.97
CA GLU A 64 -1.34 -10.82 5.18
C GLU A 64 -0.10 -11.37 5.89
N ARG A 65 0.66 -10.50 6.53
CA ARG A 65 1.82 -10.93 7.30
C ARG A 65 1.43 -11.86 8.44
N LEU A 66 0.36 -11.50 9.14
CA LEU A 66 -0.13 -12.32 10.25
C LEU A 66 -0.57 -13.68 9.77
N ILE A 67 -1.26 -13.72 8.65
CA ILE A 67 -1.74 -14.99 8.07
C ILE A 67 -0.55 -15.86 7.71
N LYS A 68 0.44 -15.30 7.04
CA LYS A 68 1.62 -16.04 6.65
C LYS A 68 2.42 -16.53 7.86
N LYS A 69 2.57 -15.64 8.84
CA LYS A 69 3.36 -15.96 10.03
C LYS A 69 2.74 -17.09 10.83
N ASN A 70 1.41 -17.10 10.93
CA ASN A 70 0.71 -18.09 11.72
C ASN A 70 0.27 -19.31 10.93
N GLY A 71 0.54 -19.33 9.62
CA GLY A 71 0.15 -20.46 8.79
C GLY A 71 -1.33 -20.57 8.54
N ILE A 72 -2.07 -19.50 8.74
CA ILE A 72 -3.51 -19.48 8.51
C ILE A 72 -3.80 -19.27 7.04
N LYS A 73 -4.67 -20.07 6.47
CA LYS A 73 -5.11 -19.89 5.10
C LYS A 73 -6.54 -19.37 5.08
N LEU A 74 -6.72 -18.36 4.31
CA LEU A 74 -8.06 -17.83 4.08
C LEU A 74 -8.62 -18.52 2.86
N GLU A 75 -9.34 -19.02 2.65
CA GLU A 75 -9.70 -19.56 1.42
C GLU A 75 -10.59 -20.42 1.30
N GLU A 76 -10.54 -20.56 0.85
CA GLU A 76 -10.96 -21.13 0.46
C GLU A 76 -11.17 -22.11 0.32
N GLU A 77 -11.39 -22.51 0.07
CA GLU A 77 -11.51 -23.28 -0.24
C GLU A 77 -11.76 -23.90 -0.57
N GLU A 78 -11.95 -24.12 -0.97
CA GLU A 78 -12.32 -24.65 -1.47
C GLU A 78 -12.76 -24.92 -1.54
#